data_e4a5bcb884ccbb3ef130a301ea4d8837
#
_entry.id   e4a5bcb884ccbb3ef130a301ea4d8837
#
_cell.length_a   1.000
_cell.length_b   1.000
_cell.length_c   1.000
_cell.angle_alpha   90.00
_cell.angle_beta   90.00
_cell.angle_gamma   90.00
#
_symmetry.space_group_name_H-M   'P 1'
#
loop_
_entity.id
_entity.type
_entity.pdbx_description
1 polymer ?
#
loop_
_entity_poly.entity_id
_entity_poly.type
_entity_poly.pdbx_seq_one_letter_code
_entity_poly.pdbx_strand_id
1 'polypeptide(L)'
;MSNLGNNRINARLTPEDLAAIKQAIQEINARMPFLLGLTLEERRKLAKINRSNKLFVEDAIEVARENPNVLPHYLTVEELEKDYELFEQLDDILLPLEQLFERVRDTQMLAGSEAYQTSLVLYKLTRVAADAGLPGMDTAYAKLRVRFDGQGPQGSTDEGATTSDNDANTPDDTPEIDLNSAA
;
A
#
# COMPACT_ATOMS: atom_id res chain seq x y z
N MET A 1 25.43 6.32 5.21
CA MET A 1 25.89 7.16 4.07
C MET A 1 24.93 6.91 2.92
N SER A 2 24.05 7.86 2.61
CA SER A 2 23.13 7.77 1.48
C SER A 2 23.95 7.83 0.18
N ASN A 3 23.80 6.80 -0.62
CA ASN A 3 24.53 6.64 -1.88
C ASN A 3 23.88 7.56 -2.94
N LEU A 4 24.27 8.82 -2.97
CA LEU A 4 23.78 9.88 -3.86
C LEU A 4 24.05 9.60 -5.36
N GLY A 5 24.76 8.50 -5.68
CA GLY A 5 25.11 8.13 -7.05
C GLY A 5 24.30 6.99 -7.63
N ASN A 6 23.35 6.42 -6.92
CA ASN A 6 22.62 5.25 -7.40
C ASN A 6 21.21 5.63 -7.89
N ASN A 7 21.14 6.18 -9.11
CA ASN A 7 19.87 6.33 -9.82
C ASN A 7 19.40 4.92 -10.26
N ARG A 8 18.50 4.33 -9.48
CA ARG A 8 17.94 2.99 -9.70
C ARG A 8 16.83 2.98 -10.74
N ILE A 9 16.18 4.16 -10.92
CA ILE A 9 15.09 4.31 -11.87
C ILE A 9 15.48 5.37 -12.89
N ASN A 10 15.68 4.92 -14.14
CA ASN A 10 15.88 5.80 -15.29
C ASN A 10 14.80 5.52 -16.33
N ALA A 11 13.57 5.88 -15.99
CA ALA A 11 12.40 5.66 -16.83
C ALA A 11 11.52 6.91 -16.89
N ARG A 12 10.80 7.05 -17.99
CA ARG A 12 9.79 8.09 -18.19
C ARG A 12 8.61 7.48 -18.92
N LEU A 13 7.41 7.76 -18.45
CA LEU A 13 6.18 7.48 -19.18
C LEU A 13 5.96 8.58 -20.22
N THR A 14 5.67 8.18 -21.47
CA THR A 14 5.21 9.13 -22.47
C THR A 14 3.77 9.56 -22.16
N PRO A 15 3.31 10.73 -22.66
CA PRO A 15 1.91 11.13 -22.52
C PRO A 15 0.96 10.08 -23.11
N GLU A 16 1.34 9.45 -24.21
CA GLU A 16 0.59 8.39 -24.89
C GLU A 16 0.47 7.15 -24.01
N ASP A 17 1.58 6.67 -23.40
CA ASP A 17 1.58 5.54 -22.49
C ASP A 17 0.71 5.83 -21.25
N LEU A 18 0.82 7.04 -20.70
CA LEU A 18 0.01 7.45 -19.55
C LEU A 18 -1.48 7.47 -19.89
N ALA A 19 -1.85 7.93 -21.08
CA ALA A 19 -3.23 7.93 -21.57
C ALA A 19 -3.74 6.49 -21.77
N ALA A 20 -2.94 5.62 -22.37
CA ALA A 20 -3.26 4.20 -22.59
C ALA A 20 -3.47 3.46 -21.26
N ILE A 21 -2.61 3.68 -20.26
CA ILE A 21 -2.75 3.08 -18.93
C ILE A 21 -4.05 3.55 -18.26
N LYS A 22 -4.36 4.85 -18.30
CA LYS A 22 -5.61 5.38 -17.76
C LYS A 22 -6.84 4.79 -18.45
N GLN A 23 -6.79 4.62 -19.76
CA GLN A 23 -7.86 3.98 -20.52
C GLN A 23 -8.04 2.52 -20.10
N ALA A 24 -6.95 1.75 -19.96
CA ALA A 24 -7.00 0.36 -19.51
C ALA A 24 -7.65 0.23 -18.13
N ILE A 25 -7.38 1.15 -17.19
CA ILE A 25 -8.03 1.19 -15.89
C ILE A 25 -9.53 1.48 -16.03
N GLN A 26 -9.92 2.37 -16.93
CA GLN A 26 -11.34 2.65 -17.21
C GLN A 26 -12.06 1.43 -17.83
N GLU A 27 -11.38 0.71 -18.72
CA GLU A 27 -11.91 -0.51 -19.34
C GLU A 27 -12.12 -1.62 -18.30
N ILE A 28 -11.20 -1.79 -17.35
CA ILE A 28 -11.36 -2.71 -16.22
C ILE A 28 -12.62 -2.36 -15.41
N ASN A 29 -12.78 -1.09 -15.03
CA ASN A 29 -13.99 -0.65 -14.31
C ASN A 29 -15.28 -0.85 -15.11
N ALA A 30 -15.24 -0.60 -16.42
CA ALA A 30 -16.40 -0.77 -17.29
C ALA A 30 -16.83 -2.25 -17.43
N ARG A 31 -15.91 -3.20 -17.31
CA ARG A 31 -16.20 -4.63 -17.34
C ARG A 31 -16.76 -5.16 -16.02
N MET A 32 -16.59 -4.44 -14.94
CA MET A 32 -17.06 -4.80 -13.60
C MET A 32 -17.95 -3.71 -13.00
N PRO A 33 -19.12 -3.41 -13.63
CA PRO A 33 -20.00 -2.33 -13.16
C PRO A 33 -20.67 -2.62 -11.81
N PHE A 34 -20.56 -3.85 -11.32
CA PHE A 34 -21.07 -4.33 -10.05
C PHE A 34 -20.13 -4.05 -8.87
N LEU A 35 -18.90 -3.55 -9.11
CA LEU A 35 -17.97 -3.22 -8.03
C LEU A 35 -18.57 -2.15 -7.11
N LEU A 36 -18.50 -2.40 -5.82
CA LEU A 36 -19.00 -1.50 -4.78
C LEU A 36 -17.95 -1.28 -3.68
N GLY A 37 -18.07 -0.16 -2.99
CA GLY A 37 -17.24 0.14 -1.83
C GLY A 37 -17.96 -0.21 -0.54
N LEU A 38 -17.26 -0.89 0.38
CA LEU A 38 -17.75 -1.19 1.72
C LEU A 38 -17.09 -0.27 2.74
N THR A 39 -17.87 0.19 3.71
CA THR A 39 -17.36 0.88 4.89
C THR A 39 -16.55 -0.08 5.77
N LEU A 40 -15.76 0.48 6.70
CA LEU A 40 -14.98 -0.33 7.64
C LEU A 40 -15.88 -1.21 8.52
N GLU A 41 -17.05 -0.69 8.92
CA GLU A 41 -18.02 -1.41 9.75
C GLU A 41 -18.67 -2.57 9.00
N GLU A 42 -19.06 -2.36 7.76
CA GLU A 42 -19.59 -3.42 6.89
C GLU A 42 -18.57 -4.52 6.69
N ARG A 43 -17.31 -4.17 6.36
CA ARG A 43 -16.22 -5.16 6.22
C ARG A 43 -15.99 -6.01 7.47
N ARG A 44 -16.19 -5.44 8.66
CA ARG A 44 -16.03 -6.16 9.94
C ARG A 44 -17.16 -7.13 10.22
N LYS A 45 -18.37 -6.79 9.78
CA LYS A 45 -19.59 -7.60 10.03
C LYS A 45 -19.76 -8.76 9.06
N LEU A 46 -19.19 -8.67 7.86
CA LEU A 46 -19.30 -9.72 6.85
C LEU A 46 -18.55 -10.99 7.28
N ALA A 47 -19.18 -12.13 7.08
CA ALA A 47 -18.52 -13.42 7.13
C ALA A 47 -17.44 -13.49 6.05
N LYS A 48 -16.27 -14.03 6.39
CA LYS A 48 -15.12 -14.08 5.47
C LYS A 48 -14.85 -15.52 5.07
N ILE A 49 -14.65 -15.72 3.78
CA ILE A 49 -14.19 -17.01 3.25
C ILE A 49 -12.66 -17.04 3.40
N ASN A 50 -12.18 -18.01 4.19
CA ASN A 50 -10.77 -18.40 4.25
C ASN A 50 -10.60 -19.74 3.49
N ARG A 51 -9.39 -20.28 3.47
CA ARG A 51 -9.08 -21.50 2.73
C ARG A 51 -9.92 -22.72 3.16
N SER A 52 -10.21 -22.87 4.46
CA SER A 52 -11.06 -23.95 4.96
C SER A 52 -12.54 -23.73 4.66
N ASN A 53 -12.97 -22.47 4.64
CA ASN A 53 -14.35 -22.13 4.33
C ASN A 53 -14.65 -22.26 2.82
N LYS A 54 -13.65 -22.20 1.93
CA LYS A 54 -13.84 -22.52 0.50
C LYS A 54 -14.34 -23.94 0.34
N LEU A 55 -13.65 -24.93 0.91
CA LEU A 55 -14.07 -26.32 0.88
C LEU A 55 -15.49 -26.52 1.45
N PHE A 56 -15.79 -25.85 2.56
CA PHE A 56 -17.14 -25.91 3.13
C PHE A 56 -18.22 -25.39 2.17
N VAL A 57 -17.95 -24.31 1.43
CA VAL A 57 -18.90 -23.77 0.45
C VAL A 57 -19.08 -24.73 -0.74
N GLU A 58 -17.99 -25.32 -1.22
CA GLU A 58 -18.00 -26.33 -2.29
C GLU A 58 -18.84 -27.55 -1.89
N ASP A 59 -18.57 -28.11 -0.69
CA ASP A 59 -19.35 -29.24 -0.14
C ASP A 59 -20.83 -28.86 0.06
N ALA A 60 -21.11 -27.64 0.51
CA ALA A 60 -22.47 -27.15 0.69
C ALA A 60 -23.24 -27.03 -0.64
N ILE A 61 -22.58 -26.58 -1.71
CA ILE A 61 -23.16 -26.54 -3.06
C ILE A 61 -23.49 -27.98 -3.54
N GLU A 62 -22.57 -28.93 -3.36
CA GLU A 62 -22.79 -30.33 -3.74
C GLU A 62 -23.97 -30.92 -2.98
N VAL A 63 -24.01 -30.78 -1.66
CA VAL A 63 -25.12 -31.25 -0.82
C VAL A 63 -26.46 -30.62 -1.22
N ALA A 64 -26.44 -29.30 -1.53
CA ALA A 64 -27.65 -28.59 -1.95
C ALA A 64 -28.18 -29.07 -3.32
N ARG A 65 -27.29 -29.39 -4.26
CA ARG A 65 -27.64 -29.99 -5.57
C ARG A 65 -28.28 -31.38 -5.42
N GLU A 66 -27.74 -32.20 -4.52
CA GLU A 66 -28.21 -33.55 -4.28
C GLU A 66 -29.54 -33.57 -3.49
N ASN A 67 -29.80 -32.54 -2.70
CA ASN A 67 -30.93 -32.48 -1.77
C ASN A 67 -31.77 -31.20 -1.93
N PRO A 68 -32.34 -30.92 -3.10
CA PRO A 68 -33.09 -29.69 -3.35
C PRO A 68 -34.32 -29.50 -2.45
N ASN A 69 -34.85 -30.57 -1.90
CA ASN A 69 -36.01 -30.55 -1.00
C ASN A 69 -35.68 -30.07 0.43
N VAL A 70 -34.41 -29.99 0.79
CA VAL A 70 -33.97 -29.50 2.09
C VAL A 70 -33.92 -27.97 2.13
N LEU A 71 -33.79 -27.36 0.95
CA LEU A 71 -33.69 -25.90 0.85
C LEU A 71 -35.06 -25.24 1.07
N PRO A 72 -35.12 -24.22 1.93
CA PRO A 72 -36.31 -23.37 1.99
C PRO A 72 -36.51 -22.65 0.64
N HIS A 73 -37.74 -22.35 0.28
CA HIS A 73 -38.12 -21.74 -0.99
C HIS A 73 -37.50 -20.39 -1.32
N TYR A 74 -36.88 -19.72 -0.34
CA TYR A 74 -36.16 -18.44 -0.49
C TYR A 74 -34.65 -18.63 -0.69
N LEU A 75 -34.13 -19.85 -0.72
CA LEU A 75 -32.73 -20.15 -1.03
C LEU A 75 -32.67 -20.98 -2.29
N THR A 76 -31.89 -20.55 -3.27
CA THR A 76 -31.65 -21.30 -4.50
C THR A 76 -30.16 -21.69 -4.58
N VAL A 77 -29.92 -22.89 -5.11
CA VAL A 77 -28.54 -23.38 -5.33
C VAL A 77 -27.83 -22.48 -6.33
N GLU A 78 -28.57 -22.03 -7.34
CA GLU A 78 -28.06 -21.19 -8.42
C GLU A 78 -27.54 -19.82 -7.91
N GLU A 79 -28.18 -19.24 -6.89
CA GLU A 79 -27.67 -17.99 -6.27
C GLU A 79 -26.38 -18.24 -5.49
N LEU A 80 -26.31 -19.32 -4.71
CA LEU A 80 -25.12 -19.71 -3.98
C LEU A 80 -23.94 -19.99 -4.93
N GLU A 81 -24.18 -20.73 -6.01
CA GLU A 81 -23.18 -21.03 -7.04
C GLU A 81 -22.67 -19.75 -7.71
N LYS A 82 -23.57 -18.86 -8.09
CA LYS A 82 -23.24 -17.59 -8.74
C LYS A 82 -22.40 -16.68 -7.83
N ASP A 83 -22.72 -16.61 -6.55
CA ASP A 83 -21.96 -15.81 -5.59
C ASP A 83 -20.57 -16.40 -5.37
N TYR A 84 -20.47 -17.74 -5.28
CA TYR A 84 -19.20 -18.42 -5.11
C TYR A 84 -18.32 -18.31 -6.37
N GLU A 85 -18.89 -18.49 -7.57
CA GLU A 85 -18.19 -18.30 -8.83
C GLU A 85 -17.63 -16.87 -8.96
N LEU A 86 -18.45 -15.87 -8.64
CA LEU A 86 -17.99 -14.48 -8.64
C LEU A 86 -16.86 -14.25 -7.63
N PHE A 87 -16.95 -14.84 -6.44
CA PHE A 87 -15.90 -14.77 -5.44
C PHE A 87 -14.58 -15.34 -5.97
N GLU A 88 -14.59 -16.50 -6.61
CA GLU A 88 -13.39 -17.11 -7.20
C GLU A 88 -12.81 -16.28 -8.34
N GLN A 89 -13.66 -15.79 -9.24
CA GLN A 89 -13.24 -14.92 -10.35
C GLN A 89 -12.58 -13.65 -9.85
N LEU A 90 -13.09 -13.05 -8.76
CA LEU A 90 -12.50 -11.86 -8.16
C LEU A 90 -11.19 -12.19 -7.42
N ASP A 91 -11.07 -13.35 -6.79
CA ASP A 91 -9.85 -13.82 -6.12
C ASP A 91 -8.69 -13.96 -7.14
N ASP A 92 -8.98 -14.52 -8.33
CA ASP A 92 -8.02 -14.65 -9.42
C ASP A 92 -7.51 -13.30 -9.97
N ILE A 93 -8.36 -12.27 -9.94
CA ILE A 93 -8.00 -10.93 -10.41
C ILE A 93 -7.28 -10.12 -9.32
N LEU A 94 -7.64 -10.33 -8.07
CA LEU A 94 -7.19 -9.51 -6.95
C LEU A 94 -5.67 -9.57 -6.78
N LEU A 95 -5.09 -10.78 -6.78
CA LEU A 95 -3.65 -10.97 -6.59
C LEU A 95 -2.80 -10.23 -7.63
N PRO A 96 -3.04 -10.35 -8.95
CA PRO A 96 -2.26 -9.59 -9.94
C PRO A 96 -2.47 -8.08 -9.85
N LEU A 97 -3.65 -7.61 -9.44
CA LEU A 97 -3.90 -6.19 -9.22
C LEU A 97 -3.14 -5.66 -8.00
N GLU A 98 -3.11 -6.40 -6.89
CA GLU A 98 -2.33 -6.04 -5.70
C GLU A 98 -0.84 -5.98 -6.02
N GLN A 99 -0.31 -6.99 -6.71
CA GLN A 99 1.10 -7.00 -7.12
C GLN A 99 1.45 -5.84 -8.06
N LEU A 100 0.54 -5.47 -8.97
CA LEU A 100 0.74 -4.32 -9.83
C LEU A 100 0.73 -3.02 -9.01
N PHE A 101 -0.24 -2.87 -8.12
CA PHE A 101 -0.37 -1.71 -7.24
C PHE A 101 0.87 -1.51 -6.36
N GLU A 102 1.38 -2.58 -5.73
CA GLU A 102 2.60 -2.53 -4.92
C GLU A 102 3.80 -2.05 -5.75
N ARG A 103 4.03 -2.65 -6.92
CA ARG A 103 5.15 -2.26 -7.80
C ARG A 103 5.06 -0.81 -8.25
N VAL A 104 3.87 -0.33 -8.59
CA VAL A 104 3.68 1.08 -8.97
C VAL A 104 3.96 2.00 -7.79
N ARG A 105 3.48 1.65 -6.60
CA ARG A 105 3.68 2.41 -5.36
C ARG A 105 5.16 2.47 -4.96
N ASP A 106 5.86 1.34 -4.98
CA ASP A 106 7.28 1.25 -4.65
C ASP A 106 8.14 2.04 -5.64
N THR A 107 7.82 1.93 -6.93
CA THR A 107 8.49 2.70 -7.98
C THR A 107 8.28 4.20 -7.81
N GLN A 108 7.06 4.63 -7.50
CA GLN A 108 6.74 6.03 -7.21
C GLN A 108 7.52 6.54 -5.98
N MET A 109 7.55 5.75 -4.92
CA MET A 109 8.27 6.09 -3.69
C MET A 109 9.78 6.24 -3.94
N LEU A 110 10.36 5.30 -4.69
CA LEU A 110 11.79 5.33 -5.03
C LEU A 110 12.13 6.54 -5.92
N ALA A 111 11.38 6.76 -6.99
CA ALA A 111 11.56 7.93 -7.86
C ALA A 111 11.42 9.25 -7.10
N GLY A 112 10.43 9.33 -6.20
CA GLY A 112 10.23 10.48 -5.32
C GLY A 112 11.41 10.71 -4.37
N SER A 113 11.93 9.64 -3.77
CA SER A 113 13.10 9.69 -2.89
C SER A 113 14.36 10.17 -3.62
N GLU A 114 14.64 9.63 -4.81
CA GLU A 114 15.80 10.03 -5.62
C GLU A 114 15.71 11.51 -6.03
N ALA A 115 14.55 11.97 -6.48
CA ALA A 115 14.30 13.36 -6.84
C ALA A 115 14.46 14.29 -5.62
N TYR A 116 13.93 13.91 -4.47
CA TYR A 116 14.01 14.71 -3.25
C TYR A 116 15.44 14.82 -2.72
N GLN A 117 16.18 13.70 -2.68
CA GLN A 117 17.58 13.70 -2.26
C GLN A 117 18.44 14.58 -3.17
N THR A 118 18.26 14.49 -4.48
CA THR A 118 18.95 15.36 -5.45
C THR A 118 18.59 16.83 -5.24
N SER A 119 17.33 17.13 -4.95
CA SER A 119 16.86 18.49 -4.64
C SER A 119 17.50 19.05 -3.36
N LEU A 120 17.68 18.23 -2.33
CA LEU A 120 18.37 18.64 -1.10
C LEU A 120 19.85 18.94 -1.34
N VAL A 121 20.51 18.16 -2.20
CA VAL A 121 21.90 18.49 -2.60
C VAL A 121 21.96 19.79 -3.35
N LEU A 122 21.06 20.01 -4.32
CA LEU A 122 20.97 21.26 -5.06
C LEU A 122 20.73 22.45 -4.13
N TYR A 123 19.85 22.32 -3.14
CA TYR A 123 19.60 23.35 -2.12
C TYR A 123 20.87 23.72 -1.35
N LYS A 124 21.65 22.71 -0.90
CA LYS A 124 22.91 22.95 -0.20
C LYS A 124 23.94 23.64 -1.11
N LEU A 125 24.04 23.20 -2.36
CA LEU A 125 24.98 23.83 -3.32
C LEU A 125 24.59 25.26 -3.67
N THR A 126 23.30 25.57 -3.85
CA THR A 126 22.82 26.93 -4.11
C THR A 126 23.10 27.86 -2.90
N ARG A 127 22.97 27.35 -1.66
CA ARG A 127 23.35 28.11 -0.46
C ARG A 127 24.82 28.45 -0.46
N VAL A 128 25.70 27.48 -0.64
CA VAL A 128 27.14 27.70 -0.68
C VAL A 128 27.53 28.67 -1.80
N ALA A 129 26.90 28.56 -2.96
CA ALA A 129 27.14 29.46 -4.09
C ALA A 129 26.66 30.91 -3.81
N ALA A 130 25.53 31.07 -3.11
CA ALA A 130 25.05 32.37 -2.66
C ALA A 130 26.01 32.99 -1.64
N ASP A 131 26.45 32.25 -0.62
CA ASP A 131 27.43 32.70 0.40
C ASP A 131 28.76 33.07 -0.25
N ALA A 132 29.15 32.47 -1.36
CA ALA A 132 30.33 32.82 -2.15
C ALA A 132 30.11 33.99 -3.11
N GLY A 133 28.95 34.61 -3.15
CA GLY A 133 28.62 35.78 -3.98
C GLY A 133 28.46 35.48 -5.48
N LEU A 134 28.15 34.26 -5.87
CA LEU A 134 27.92 33.95 -7.28
C LEU A 134 26.65 34.65 -7.80
N PRO A 135 26.70 35.33 -8.96
CA PRO A 135 25.55 36.08 -9.48
C PRO A 135 24.29 35.24 -9.63
N GLY A 136 23.16 35.71 -9.12
CA GLY A 136 21.86 35.05 -9.23
C GLY A 136 21.59 33.92 -8.24
N MET A 137 22.61 33.49 -7.44
CA MET A 137 22.43 32.38 -6.49
C MET A 137 21.66 32.81 -5.24
N ASP A 138 21.72 34.06 -4.82
CA ASP A 138 20.87 34.58 -3.73
C ASP A 138 19.38 34.41 -4.05
N THR A 139 18.98 34.78 -5.27
CA THR A 139 17.59 34.63 -5.73
C THR A 139 17.20 33.14 -5.84
N ALA A 140 18.08 32.29 -6.36
CA ALA A 140 17.85 30.86 -6.47
C ALA A 140 17.70 30.21 -5.09
N TYR A 141 18.60 30.54 -4.15
CA TYR A 141 18.55 30.07 -2.77
C TYR A 141 17.26 30.52 -2.05
N ALA A 142 16.92 31.83 -2.15
CA ALA A 142 15.70 32.37 -1.55
C ALA A 142 14.46 31.64 -2.05
N LYS A 143 14.36 31.35 -3.36
CA LYS A 143 13.26 30.57 -3.95
C LYS A 143 13.12 29.17 -3.36
N LEU A 144 14.23 28.47 -3.12
CA LEU A 144 14.21 27.13 -2.55
C LEU A 144 13.94 27.17 -1.05
N ARG A 145 14.48 28.14 -0.32
CA ARG A 145 14.34 28.31 1.12
C ARG A 145 12.90 28.48 1.58
N VAL A 146 12.08 29.23 0.84
CA VAL A 146 10.65 29.44 1.14
C VAL A 146 9.88 28.14 1.40
N ARG A 147 10.33 27.01 0.82
CA ARG A 147 9.71 25.71 1.04
C ARG A 147 10.00 25.12 2.42
N PHE A 148 10.99 25.62 3.14
CA PHE A 148 11.40 25.17 4.47
C PHE A 148 10.99 26.15 5.59
N ASP A 149 10.72 27.41 5.25
CA ASP A 149 10.38 28.46 6.23
C ASP A 149 9.03 28.21 6.96
N GLY A 150 8.18 27.31 6.45
CA GLY A 150 6.92 26.90 7.09
C GLY A 150 7.00 25.58 7.88
N GLN A 151 8.12 24.87 7.82
CA GLN A 151 8.38 23.68 8.60
C GLN A 151 9.23 24.10 9.80
N GLY A 152 8.62 24.19 10.99
CA GLY A 152 9.36 24.50 12.23
C GLY A 152 10.57 23.58 12.42
N PRO A 153 11.51 23.91 13.31
CA PRO A 153 12.77 23.20 13.48
C PRO A 153 12.51 21.74 13.89
N GLN A 154 12.45 20.87 12.92
CA GLN A 154 12.59 19.44 13.14
C GLN A 154 14.08 19.20 13.39
N GLY A 155 14.42 18.93 14.66
CA GLY A 155 15.76 18.92 15.22
C GLY A 155 16.80 18.26 14.31
N SER A 156 17.80 19.06 13.95
CA SER A 156 19.11 18.56 13.56
C SER A 156 19.73 17.94 14.81
N THR A 157 19.58 16.66 15.03
CA THR A 157 20.46 15.90 15.89
C THR A 157 21.80 15.79 15.17
N ASP A 158 22.67 16.72 15.51
CA ASP A 158 24.11 16.62 15.33
C ASP A 158 24.59 15.50 16.27
N GLU A 159 24.83 14.32 15.74
CA GLU A 159 25.42 13.22 16.50
C GLU A 159 26.94 13.43 16.60
N GLY A 160 27.31 14.26 17.59
CA GLY A 160 28.64 14.23 18.20
C GLY A 160 28.72 13.03 19.16
N ALA A 161 29.64 12.12 18.88
CA ALA A 161 29.96 10.93 19.66
C ALA A 161 30.18 11.22 21.15
N THR A 162 29.49 10.43 22.03
CA THR A 162 30.11 9.95 23.29
C THR A 162 29.41 8.64 23.72
N THR A 163 30.24 7.63 23.89
CA THR A 163 30.00 6.37 24.54
C THR A 163 29.55 6.52 25.99
N SER A 164 28.56 5.76 26.42
CA SER A 164 28.48 5.20 27.78
C SER A 164 27.41 4.11 27.85
N ASP A 165 27.86 2.96 28.34
CA ASP A 165 27.09 1.79 28.75
C ASP A 165 26.00 2.12 29.78
N ASN A 166 24.85 1.48 29.73
CA ASN A 166 24.26 0.72 30.86
C ASN A 166 22.97 0.00 30.53
N ASP A 167 23.04 -1.25 30.75
CA ASP A 167 22.11 -2.29 31.27
C ASP A 167 20.59 -2.03 31.38
N ALA A 168 19.93 -3.09 30.89
CA ALA A 168 18.82 -3.84 31.51
C ALA A 168 17.45 -3.16 31.67
N ASN A 169 16.48 -3.58 30.93
CA ASN A 169 15.30 -4.32 31.43
C ASN A 169 14.21 -4.45 30.36
N THR A 170 14.06 -5.65 29.83
CA THR A 170 12.85 -6.06 29.05
C THR A 170 11.88 -6.72 30.02
N PRO A 171 10.63 -6.32 30.09
CA PRO A 171 9.58 -7.22 30.55
C PRO A 171 9.02 -8.00 29.37
N ASP A 172 9.16 -9.29 29.47
CA ASP A 172 8.47 -10.36 28.76
C ASP A 172 6.95 -10.27 29.08
N ASP A 173 6.12 -10.00 28.10
CA ASP A 173 4.67 -10.00 28.22
C ASP A 173 4.09 -10.99 27.21
N THR A 174 4.25 -12.27 27.55
CA THR A 174 3.57 -13.38 26.89
C THR A 174 2.25 -13.64 27.61
N PRO A 175 1.08 -13.55 26.99
CA PRO A 175 -0.15 -14.01 27.64
C PRO A 175 -0.23 -15.55 27.59
N GLU A 176 -0.20 -16.17 28.75
CA GLU A 176 -0.55 -17.56 28.98
C GLU A 176 -2.00 -17.83 28.54
N ILE A 177 -2.18 -18.76 27.64
CA ILE A 177 -3.47 -19.33 27.27
C ILE A 177 -3.78 -20.44 28.27
N ASP A 178 -4.72 -20.16 29.15
CA ASP A 178 -5.25 -21.12 30.12
C ASP A 178 -6.17 -22.15 29.41
N LEU A 179 -5.65 -23.37 29.25
CA LEU A 179 -6.34 -24.53 28.64
C LEU A 179 -6.94 -25.43 29.71
N ASN A 180 -7.77 -24.89 30.62
CA ASN A 180 -8.46 -25.79 31.53
C ASN A 180 -9.80 -25.21 32.05
N SER A 181 -10.86 -25.30 31.23
CA SER A 181 -12.23 -25.24 31.73
C SER A 181 -13.20 -25.85 30.73
N ALA A 182 -13.29 -27.18 30.75
CA ALA A 182 -14.46 -27.90 30.23
C ALA A 182 -14.63 -29.18 31.06
N ALA A 183 -15.48 -29.08 32.03
CA ALA A 183 -16.18 -30.22 32.58
C ALA A 183 -17.70 -29.98 32.41
#